data_14f6be1516146930420fc57be037317f
#
_entry.id   14f6be1516146930420fc57be037317f
#
_cell.length_a   1.000
_cell.length_b   1.000
_cell.length_c   1.000
_cell.angle_alpha   90.00
_cell.angle_beta   90.00
_cell.angle_gamma   90.00
#
_symmetry.space_group_name_H-M   'P 1'
#
loop_
_entity.id
_entity.type
_entity.pdbx_description
1 polymer ?
#
loop_
_entity_poly.entity_id
_entity_poly.type
_entity_poly.pdbx_seq_one_letter_code
_entity_poly.pdbx_strand_id
1 'polypeptide(L)'
;MLVKNWMTTEVITLTPDKSMMKAAKLMKDHNINRIPIVDEAGKVVGIVSDRDIKEASPSKATTLDMHELYYLLSELKIGNIMTKNPICLAPEDTIEKAAALMMEHGFGGMPVTDENGKLVGIITDSDVFKVLISWTSSRTTARGS
;
A
#
# COMPACT_ATOMS: atom_id res chain seq x y z
N MET A 1 -10.39 -3.66 18.04
CA MET A 1 -10.59 -3.88 16.60
C MET A 1 -9.31 -4.40 15.97
N LEU A 2 -9.41 -5.49 15.25
CA LEU A 2 -8.25 -6.18 14.69
C LEU A 2 -8.10 -5.85 13.21
N VAL A 3 -6.85 -5.78 12.76
CA VAL A 3 -6.48 -5.50 11.38
C VAL A 3 -7.19 -6.46 10.41
N LYS A 4 -7.23 -7.76 10.75
CA LYS A 4 -7.85 -8.78 9.88
C LYS A 4 -9.30 -8.52 9.53
N ASN A 5 -10.02 -7.80 10.38
CA ASN A 5 -11.44 -7.51 10.15
C ASN A 5 -11.68 -6.28 9.25
N TRP A 6 -10.63 -5.54 8.96
CA TRP A 6 -10.73 -4.28 8.21
C TRP A 6 -9.81 -4.21 6.99
N MET A 7 -8.83 -5.10 6.90
CA MET A 7 -7.88 -5.13 5.78
C MET A 7 -8.55 -5.54 4.48
N THR A 8 -7.96 -5.12 3.36
CA THR A 8 -8.31 -5.62 2.04
C THR A 8 -7.55 -6.92 1.80
N THR A 9 -8.25 -7.98 1.41
CA THR A 9 -7.65 -9.31 1.18
C THR A 9 -7.34 -9.59 -0.28
N GLU A 10 -8.07 -8.99 -1.21
CA GLU A 10 -7.78 -9.09 -2.64
C GLU A 10 -6.79 -7.99 -3.01
N VAL A 11 -5.50 -8.27 -2.82
CA VAL A 11 -4.45 -7.28 -2.98
C VAL A 11 -3.78 -7.44 -4.33
N ILE A 12 -3.64 -6.32 -5.04
CA ILE A 12 -2.84 -6.27 -6.27
C ILE A 12 -1.38 -6.29 -5.87
N THR A 13 -0.62 -7.21 -6.43
CA THR A 13 0.81 -7.37 -6.15
C THR A 13 1.61 -7.39 -7.44
N LEU A 14 2.91 -7.11 -7.31
CA LEU A 14 3.88 -7.26 -8.40
C LEU A 14 5.13 -7.91 -7.83
N THR A 15 5.99 -8.37 -8.73
CA THR A 15 7.30 -8.93 -8.39
C THR A 15 8.40 -7.92 -8.71
N PRO A 16 9.60 -8.05 -8.09
CA PRO A 16 10.66 -7.04 -8.27
C PRO A 16 11.18 -6.89 -9.71
N ASP A 17 10.99 -7.90 -10.54
CA ASP A 17 11.46 -7.90 -11.94
C ASP A 17 10.59 -7.04 -12.87
N LYS A 18 9.41 -6.65 -12.41
CA LYS A 18 8.49 -5.83 -13.20
C LYS A 18 8.97 -4.37 -13.25
N SER A 19 8.45 -3.61 -14.22
CA SER A 19 8.83 -2.22 -14.39
C SER A 19 8.00 -1.28 -13.52
N MET A 20 8.56 -0.11 -13.24
CA MET A 20 7.81 0.94 -12.54
C MET A 20 6.64 1.44 -13.38
N MET A 21 6.73 1.34 -14.71
CA MET A 21 5.59 1.65 -15.60
C MET A 21 4.39 0.78 -15.28
N LYS A 22 4.61 -0.53 -15.06
CA LYS A 22 3.52 -1.45 -14.71
C LYS A 22 2.87 -1.05 -13.39
N ALA A 23 3.68 -0.71 -12.40
CA ALA A 23 3.18 -0.23 -11.11
C ALA A 23 2.33 1.03 -11.28
N ALA A 24 2.83 2.02 -12.02
CA ALA A 24 2.13 3.27 -12.26
C ALA A 24 0.77 3.06 -12.94
N LYS A 25 0.74 2.20 -13.96
CA LYS A 25 -0.51 1.88 -14.67
C LYS A 25 -1.54 1.20 -13.76
N LEU A 26 -1.10 0.23 -12.96
CA LEU A 26 -1.99 -0.47 -12.04
C LEU A 26 -2.54 0.48 -10.97
N MET A 27 -1.72 1.38 -10.45
CA MET A 27 -2.18 2.37 -9.47
C MET A 27 -3.25 3.27 -10.07
N LYS A 28 -3.05 3.71 -11.31
CA LYS A 28 -4.01 4.57 -12.00
C LYS A 28 -5.31 3.81 -12.30
N ASP A 29 -5.21 2.61 -12.88
CA ASP A 29 -6.36 1.84 -13.32
C ASP A 29 -7.24 1.38 -12.16
N HIS A 30 -6.64 1.10 -11.01
CA HIS A 30 -7.35 0.60 -9.83
C HIS A 30 -7.55 1.66 -8.75
N ASN A 31 -7.09 2.88 -9.01
CA ASN A 31 -7.19 4.00 -8.05
C ASN A 31 -6.62 3.63 -6.69
N ILE A 32 -5.41 3.08 -6.70
CA ILE A 32 -4.67 2.69 -5.50
C ILE A 32 -3.35 3.45 -5.44
N ASN A 33 -2.82 3.64 -4.24
CA ASN A 33 -1.62 4.46 -4.01
C ASN A 33 -0.37 3.65 -3.67
N ARG A 34 -0.51 2.33 -3.51
CA ARG A 34 0.63 1.47 -3.17
C ARG A 34 0.37 0.05 -3.60
N ILE A 35 1.47 -0.66 -3.86
CA ILE A 35 1.43 -2.07 -4.30
C ILE A 35 2.49 -2.82 -3.52
N PRO A 36 2.09 -3.86 -2.75
CA PRO A 36 3.06 -4.75 -2.12
C PRO A 36 3.81 -5.55 -3.19
N ILE A 37 5.10 -5.74 -2.97
CA ILE A 37 5.96 -6.49 -3.87
C ILE A 37 6.30 -7.81 -3.19
N VAL A 38 6.07 -8.90 -3.91
CA VAL A 38 6.21 -10.25 -3.37
C VAL A 38 7.19 -11.06 -4.22
N ASP A 39 7.78 -12.09 -3.61
CA ASP A 39 8.59 -13.08 -4.31
C ASP A 39 7.72 -14.22 -4.87
N GLU A 40 8.36 -15.23 -5.45
CA GLU A 40 7.66 -16.38 -6.05
C GLU A 40 6.85 -17.18 -5.03
N ALA A 41 7.25 -17.14 -3.77
CA ALA A 41 6.54 -17.84 -2.70
C ALA A 41 5.39 -17.00 -2.11
N GLY A 42 5.20 -15.77 -2.58
CA GLY A 42 4.18 -14.87 -2.06
C GLY A 42 4.59 -14.11 -0.82
N LYS A 43 5.87 -14.16 -0.45
CA LYS A 43 6.39 -13.40 0.69
C LYS A 43 6.64 -11.96 0.31
N VAL A 44 6.31 -11.04 1.21
CA VAL A 44 6.52 -9.62 1.00
C VAL A 44 8.01 -9.31 1.04
N VAL A 45 8.53 -8.73 -0.05
CA VAL A 45 9.93 -8.31 -0.15
C VAL A 45 10.07 -6.80 -0.27
N GLY A 46 8.97 -6.09 -0.56
CA GLY A 46 9.01 -4.64 -0.70
C GLY A 46 7.61 -4.04 -0.81
N ILE A 47 7.59 -2.73 -0.97
CA ILE A 47 6.37 -1.98 -1.27
C ILE A 47 6.74 -0.78 -2.14
N VAL A 48 5.90 -0.46 -3.11
CA VAL A 48 6.03 0.77 -3.88
C VAL A 48 4.77 1.62 -3.69
N SER A 49 4.95 2.93 -3.70
CA SER A 49 3.87 3.89 -3.55
C SER A 49 3.89 4.90 -4.69
N ASP A 50 2.83 5.70 -4.78
CA ASP A 50 2.77 6.81 -5.73
C ASP A 50 3.90 7.82 -5.50
N ARG A 51 4.34 7.98 -4.25
CA ARG A 51 5.51 8.81 -3.92
C ARG A 51 6.76 8.28 -4.60
N ASP A 52 6.97 6.95 -4.59
CA ASP A 52 8.13 6.32 -5.24
C ASP A 52 8.13 6.60 -6.74
N ILE A 53 6.96 6.61 -7.37
CA ILE A 53 6.83 6.95 -8.80
C ILE A 53 7.24 8.40 -9.04
N LYS A 54 6.77 9.32 -8.19
CA LYS A 54 7.12 10.74 -8.30
C LYS A 54 8.61 10.98 -8.11
N GLU A 55 9.21 10.32 -7.13
CA GLU A 55 10.64 10.46 -6.84
C GLU A 55 11.52 9.83 -7.93
N ALA A 56 11.04 8.75 -8.57
CA ALA A 56 11.76 8.09 -9.67
C ALA A 56 11.61 8.84 -10.98
N SER A 57 10.61 9.72 -11.09
CA SER A 57 10.37 10.50 -12.31
C SER A 57 11.33 11.67 -12.40
N PRO A 58 11.71 12.09 -13.63
CA PRO A 58 12.59 13.24 -13.79
C PRO A 58 11.98 14.52 -13.20
N SER A 59 12.82 15.45 -12.75
CA SER A 59 12.39 16.72 -12.18
C SER A 59 11.53 17.55 -13.14
N LYS A 60 11.61 17.28 -14.43
CA LYS A 60 10.82 17.93 -15.48
C LYS A 60 9.60 17.11 -15.90
N ALA A 61 9.16 16.17 -15.07
CA ALA A 61 8.05 15.31 -15.40
C ALA A 61 6.75 16.06 -15.69
N THR A 62 6.58 17.26 -15.13
CA THR A 62 5.42 18.10 -15.39
C THR A 62 5.31 18.59 -16.84
N THR A 63 6.41 18.54 -17.60
CA THR A 63 6.44 18.95 -19.01
C THR A 63 6.35 17.74 -19.96
N LEU A 64 6.35 16.52 -19.39
CA LEU A 64 6.29 15.30 -20.19
C LEU A 64 4.82 14.89 -20.37
N ASP A 65 4.50 14.30 -21.54
CA ASP A 65 3.22 13.66 -21.72
C ASP A 65 3.23 12.28 -21.07
N MET A 66 2.08 11.62 -21.03
CA MET A 66 1.96 10.30 -20.35
C MET A 66 2.80 9.23 -21.04
N HIS A 67 2.93 9.29 -22.37
CA HIS A 67 3.73 8.32 -23.13
C HIS A 67 5.20 8.44 -22.77
N GLU A 68 5.71 9.66 -22.72
CA GLU A 68 7.11 9.92 -22.35
C GLU A 68 7.39 9.47 -20.93
N LEU A 69 6.49 9.77 -19.99
CA LEU A 69 6.62 9.36 -18.59
C LEU A 69 6.65 7.84 -18.48
N TYR A 70 5.71 7.14 -19.13
CA TYR A 70 5.65 5.68 -19.08
C TYR A 70 6.88 5.06 -19.73
N TYR A 71 7.40 5.65 -20.79
CA TYR A 71 8.63 5.16 -21.42
C TYR A 71 9.80 5.21 -20.43
N LEU A 72 9.96 6.32 -19.73
CA LEU A 72 11.03 6.47 -18.72
C LEU A 72 10.84 5.47 -17.59
N LEU A 73 9.62 5.30 -17.11
CA LEU A 73 9.32 4.34 -16.03
C LEU A 73 9.52 2.90 -16.49
N SER A 74 9.38 2.59 -17.78
CA SER A 74 9.59 1.23 -18.32
C SER A 74 11.04 0.78 -18.20
N GLU A 75 11.98 1.71 -18.11
CA GLU A 75 13.41 1.42 -17.97
C GLU A 75 13.78 1.12 -16.51
N LEU A 76 12.88 1.36 -15.56
CA LEU A 76 13.16 1.20 -14.13
C LEU A 76 12.51 -0.07 -13.59
N LYS A 77 13.32 -0.93 -12.97
CA LYS A 77 12.82 -2.13 -12.29
C LYS A 77 12.32 -1.79 -10.89
N ILE A 78 11.19 -2.36 -10.52
CA ILE A 78 10.59 -2.17 -9.20
C ILE A 78 11.59 -2.50 -8.09
N GLY A 79 12.35 -3.60 -8.24
CA GLY A 79 13.30 -4.04 -7.22
C GLY A 79 14.37 -3.02 -6.88
N ASN A 80 14.68 -2.10 -7.81
CA ASN A 80 15.67 -1.05 -7.58
C ASN A 80 15.09 0.21 -6.96
N ILE A 81 13.75 0.34 -6.95
CA ILE A 81 13.05 1.55 -6.49
C ILE A 81 12.26 1.30 -5.19
N MET A 82 11.70 0.09 -5.03
CA MET A 82 10.84 -0.24 -3.90
C MET A 82 11.52 0.00 -2.55
N THR A 83 10.71 0.28 -1.53
CA THR A 83 11.16 0.19 -0.14
C THR A 83 11.28 -1.28 0.20
N LYS A 84 12.50 -1.71 0.55
CA LYS A 84 12.80 -3.11 0.89
C LYS A 84 12.42 -3.38 2.33
N ASN A 85 11.97 -4.63 2.60
CA ASN A 85 11.62 -5.08 3.94
C ASN A 85 10.70 -4.10 4.65
N PRO A 86 9.51 -3.82 4.08
CA PRO A 86 8.60 -2.85 4.67
C PRO A 86 8.09 -3.33 6.03
N ILE A 87 7.67 -2.38 6.85
CA ILE A 87 7.00 -2.70 8.10
C ILE A 87 5.68 -3.39 7.76
N CYS A 88 5.47 -4.58 8.32
CA CYS A 88 4.26 -5.36 8.10
C CYS A 88 3.53 -5.57 9.43
N LEU A 89 2.21 -5.75 9.34
CA LEU A 89 1.38 -6.10 10.49
C LEU A 89 0.97 -7.56 10.42
N ALA A 90 0.69 -8.14 11.59
CA ALA A 90 0.03 -9.44 11.66
C ALA A 90 -1.49 -9.23 11.61
N PRO A 91 -2.27 -10.22 11.14
CA PRO A 91 -3.73 -10.11 11.11
C PRO A 91 -4.36 -9.81 12.48
N GLU A 92 -3.75 -10.30 13.55
CA GLU A 92 -4.22 -10.13 14.92
C GLU A 92 -3.76 -8.82 15.57
N ASP A 93 -2.93 -8.02 14.89
CA ASP A 93 -2.58 -6.70 15.38
C ASP A 93 -3.81 -5.78 15.40
N THR A 94 -3.76 -4.78 16.25
CA THR A 94 -4.88 -3.84 16.41
C THR A 94 -4.83 -2.72 15.38
N ILE A 95 -5.97 -2.13 15.13
CA ILE A 95 -6.06 -0.92 14.28
C ILE A 95 -5.30 0.24 14.93
N GLU A 96 -5.31 0.33 16.26
CA GLU A 96 -4.55 1.36 16.99
C GLU A 96 -3.06 1.25 16.70
N LYS A 97 -2.53 0.02 16.66
CA LYS A 97 -1.13 -0.22 16.30
C LYS A 97 -0.84 0.22 14.87
N ALA A 98 -1.74 -0.12 13.94
CA ALA A 98 -1.60 0.29 12.54
C ALA A 98 -1.55 1.81 12.41
N ALA A 99 -2.50 2.50 13.05
CA ALA A 99 -2.57 3.96 13.02
C ALA A 99 -1.30 4.60 13.63
N ALA A 100 -0.82 4.08 14.75
CA ALA A 100 0.37 4.59 15.41
C ALA A 100 1.61 4.46 14.50
N LEU A 101 1.77 3.31 13.85
CA LEU A 101 2.89 3.10 12.92
C LEU A 101 2.81 4.01 11.70
N MET A 102 1.62 4.22 11.16
CA MET A 102 1.43 5.15 10.04
C MET A 102 1.85 6.56 10.41
N MET A 103 1.46 7.02 11.60
CA MET A 103 1.82 8.35 12.07
C MET A 103 3.30 8.47 12.37
N GLU A 104 3.88 7.46 13.01
CA GLU A 104 5.30 7.47 13.38
C GLU A 104 6.20 7.51 12.15
N HIS A 105 5.88 6.74 11.12
CA HIS A 105 6.71 6.60 9.93
C HIS A 105 6.26 7.48 8.75
N GLY A 106 5.11 8.11 8.83
CA GLY A 106 4.63 9.03 7.79
C GLY A 106 4.19 8.33 6.49
N PHE A 107 3.68 7.11 6.59
CA PHE A 107 3.14 6.41 5.41
C PHE A 107 1.65 6.07 5.60
N GLY A 108 0.97 5.81 4.49
CA GLY A 108 -0.48 5.64 4.48
C GLY A 108 -0.98 4.21 4.37
N GLY A 109 -0.12 3.23 4.50
CA GLY A 109 -0.55 1.83 4.45
C GLY A 109 0.59 0.86 4.64
N MET A 110 0.25 -0.37 5.00
CA MET A 110 1.21 -1.44 5.28
C MET A 110 0.68 -2.78 4.83
N PRO A 111 1.57 -3.68 4.38
CA PRO A 111 1.17 -5.06 4.14
C PRO A 111 0.83 -5.76 5.45
N VAL A 112 -0.07 -6.72 5.36
CA VAL A 112 -0.41 -7.62 6.46
C VAL A 112 0.07 -9.01 6.05
N THR A 113 0.90 -9.63 6.89
CA THR A 113 1.54 -10.91 6.57
C THR A 113 1.23 -11.95 7.64
N ASP A 114 1.27 -13.22 7.24
CA ASP A 114 1.18 -14.32 8.18
C ASP A 114 2.53 -14.58 8.85
N GLU A 115 2.59 -15.62 9.68
CA GLU A 115 3.81 -15.97 10.43
C GLU A 115 4.97 -16.36 9.53
N ASN A 116 4.70 -16.74 8.26
CA ASN A 116 5.73 -17.10 7.29
C ASN A 116 6.14 -15.94 6.39
N GLY A 117 5.60 -14.74 6.64
CA GLY A 117 5.89 -13.56 5.84
C GLY A 117 5.08 -13.47 4.55
N LYS A 118 4.12 -14.37 4.33
CA LYS A 118 3.27 -14.33 3.14
C LYS A 118 2.21 -13.25 3.29
N LEU A 119 1.95 -12.55 2.19
CA LEU A 119 0.95 -11.50 2.14
C LEU A 119 -0.44 -12.09 2.32
N VAL A 120 -1.21 -11.56 3.27
CA VAL A 120 -2.61 -11.94 3.49
C VAL A 120 -3.57 -10.76 3.34
N GLY A 121 -3.05 -9.55 3.31
CA GLY A 121 -3.88 -8.36 3.13
C GLY A 121 -3.07 -7.09 3.12
N ILE A 122 -3.77 -5.98 3.00
CA ILE A 122 -3.19 -4.64 3.12
C ILE A 122 -4.13 -3.79 3.97
N ILE A 123 -3.55 -2.98 4.87
CA ILE A 123 -4.28 -2.02 5.68
C ILE A 123 -3.82 -0.61 5.32
N THR A 124 -4.77 0.30 5.13
CA THR A 124 -4.46 1.68 4.73
C THR A 124 -5.10 2.67 5.68
N ASP A 125 -4.70 3.93 5.55
CA ASP A 125 -5.30 5.03 6.31
C ASP A 125 -6.81 5.14 6.07
N SER A 126 -7.27 4.85 4.84
CA SER A 126 -8.71 4.80 4.54
C SER A 126 -9.43 3.76 5.39
N ASP A 127 -8.80 2.61 5.63
CA ASP A 127 -9.39 1.58 6.49
C ASP A 127 -9.48 2.05 7.94
N VAL A 128 -8.47 2.76 8.42
CA VAL A 128 -8.48 3.35 9.76
C VAL A 128 -9.61 4.37 9.89
N PHE A 129 -9.81 5.20 8.88
CA PHE A 129 -10.91 6.17 8.86
C PHE A 129 -12.28 5.47 8.86
N LYS A 130 -12.41 4.35 8.14
CA LYS A 130 -13.64 3.55 8.15
C LYS A 130 -13.96 3.00 9.55
N VAL A 131 -12.92 2.56 10.26
CA VAL A 131 -13.07 2.12 11.65
C VAL A 131 -13.61 3.25 12.51
N LEU A 132 -13.02 4.44 12.39
CA LEU A 132 -13.44 5.61 13.16
C LEU A 132 -14.90 5.98 12.86
N ILE A 133 -15.29 5.98 11.60
CA ILE A 133 -16.66 6.29 11.18
C ILE A 133 -17.64 5.26 11.75
N SER A 134 -17.31 3.97 11.65
CA SER A 134 -18.12 2.88 12.19
C SER A 134 -18.32 3.02 13.69
N TRP A 135 -17.24 3.30 14.41
CA TRP A 135 -17.28 3.47 15.86
C TRP A 135 -18.15 4.67 16.26
N THR A 136 -18.01 5.79 15.57
CA THR A 136 -18.79 7.00 15.82
C THR A 136 -20.27 6.77 15.53
N SER A 137 -20.59 6.12 14.42
CA SER A 137 -21.97 5.78 14.05
C SER A 137 -22.61 4.88 15.08
N SER A 138 -21.90 3.84 15.56
CA SER A 138 -22.40 2.95 16.62
C SER A 138 -22.68 3.70 17.89
N ARG A 139 -21.82 4.61 18.32
CA ARG A 139 -22.02 5.41 19.53
C ARG A 139 -23.20 6.36 19.37
N THR A 140 -23.32 6.99 18.22
CA THR A 140 -24.45 7.90 17.93
C THR A 140 -25.76 7.14 17.97
N THR A 141 -25.82 5.96 17.36
CA THR A 141 -27.01 5.10 17.39
C THR A 141 -27.35 4.69 18.83
N ALA A 142 -26.36 4.29 19.60
CA ALA A 142 -26.57 3.91 21.01
C ALA A 142 -27.12 5.06 21.83
N ARG A 143 -26.66 6.28 21.59
CA ARG A 143 -27.15 7.47 22.30
C ARG A 143 -28.55 7.87 21.86
N GLY A 144 -28.87 7.65 20.59
CA GLY A 144 -30.16 7.97 20.01
C GLY A 144 -31.28 7.01 20.42
N SER A 145 -30.89 5.88 20.97
CA SER A 145 -31.86 4.89 21.45
C SER A 145 -32.10 5.08 22.93
#